data_58a0c00c07cda449e4d60cff622ee532
#
_entry.id   58a0c00c07cda449e4d60cff622ee532
#
_cell.length_a   1.000
_cell.length_b   1.000
_cell.length_c   1.000
_cell.angle_alpha   90.00
_cell.angle_beta   90.00
_cell.angle_gamma   90.00
#
_symmetry.space_group_name_H-M   'P 1'
#
loop_
_entity.id
_entity.type
_entity.pdbx_description
1 polymer ?
#
loop_
_entity_poly.entity_id
_entity_poly.type
_entity_poly.pdbx_seq_one_letter_code
_entity_poly.pdbx_strand_id
1 'polypeptide(L)'
;MNSTAWKKPSLDDPIQFIKGVGPKKALLLEKLQLTTIEDFLYFLPFRYEDRSQLKRISALIPGEFATFMAEVHNAGVIYMGRRKRVFEVIFQDETGTTRAKWFRFNETYMLEKFKTGEKIIVSGKATINKRSGLEIVHPDTESV
;
A
#
# COMPACT_ATOMS: atom_id res chain seq x y z
N MET A 1 16.52 -21.65 -21.31
CA MET A 1 15.89 -21.52 -21.47
C MET A 1 15.34 -20.80 -21.80
N ASN A 2 15.13 -20.57 -21.99
CA ASN A 2 14.66 -20.19 -22.55
C ASN A 2 13.82 -19.25 -22.50
N SER A 3 13.99 -18.53 -23.01
CA SER A 3 13.33 -17.44 -23.41
C SER A 3 11.91 -17.54 -23.31
N THR A 4 11.64 -18.45 -23.52
CA THR A 4 10.46 -18.90 -23.18
C THR A 4 10.13 -18.60 -21.80
N ALA A 5 11.04 -17.97 -21.21
CA ALA A 5 10.90 -17.56 -19.89
C ALA A 5 9.73 -16.65 -19.60
N TRP A 6 9.14 -16.09 -20.57
CA TRP A 6 8.05 -15.17 -20.37
C TRP A 6 6.69 -15.81 -20.26
N LYS A 7 6.69 -17.08 -20.08
CA LYS A 7 5.47 -17.76 -19.72
C LYS A 7 5.05 -17.28 -18.32
N LYS A 8 3.84 -16.85 -18.19
CA LYS A 8 3.30 -16.41 -16.91
C LYS A 8 3.37 -17.55 -15.89
N PRO A 9 3.91 -17.31 -14.67
CA PRO A 9 4.02 -18.38 -13.68
C PRO A 9 2.68 -18.96 -13.30
N SER A 10 2.67 -20.29 -13.13
CA SER A 10 1.50 -20.99 -12.60
C SER A 10 1.64 -21.11 -11.11
N LEU A 11 0.51 -21.28 -10.40
CA LEU A 11 0.51 -21.45 -8.95
C LEU A 11 1.28 -22.70 -8.50
N ASP A 12 1.39 -23.70 -9.38
CA ASP A 12 2.12 -24.93 -9.07
C ASP A 12 3.62 -24.83 -9.35
N ASP A 13 4.07 -23.74 -9.96
CA ASP A 13 5.47 -23.57 -10.26
C ASP A 13 6.30 -23.42 -8.98
N PRO A 14 7.57 -23.84 -9.00
CA PRO A 14 8.45 -23.62 -7.88
C PRO A 14 8.57 -22.14 -7.52
N ILE A 15 8.62 -21.85 -6.24
CA ILE A 15 8.66 -20.49 -5.75
C ILE A 15 9.86 -19.68 -6.26
N GLN A 16 10.94 -20.33 -6.62
CA GLN A 16 12.15 -19.65 -7.14
C GLN A 16 11.91 -18.89 -8.44
N PHE A 17 10.81 -19.17 -9.14
CA PHE A 17 10.47 -18.45 -10.38
C PHE A 17 9.76 -17.13 -10.13
N ILE A 18 9.41 -16.81 -8.88
CA ILE A 18 8.88 -15.50 -8.55
C ILE A 18 10.02 -14.49 -8.62
N LYS A 19 9.75 -13.34 -9.26
CA LYS A 19 10.74 -12.27 -9.34
C LYS A 19 11.22 -11.87 -7.95
N GLY A 20 12.52 -11.82 -7.75
CA GLY A 20 13.13 -11.51 -6.46
C GLY A 20 13.39 -12.73 -5.58
N VAL A 21 12.97 -13.92 -6.00
CA VAL A 21 13.24 -15.15 -5.27
C VAL A 21 14.19 -16.00 -6.12
N GLY A 22 15.45 -16.03 -5.72
CA GLY A 22 16.43 -16.91 -6.37
C GLY A 22 16.58 -18.21 -5.62
N PRO A 23 17.48 -19.10 -6.07
CA PRO A 23 17.67 -20.40 -5.43
C PRO A 23 17.99 -20.33 -3.94
N LYS A 24 18.76 -19.35 -3.51
CA LYS A 24 19.11 -19.21 -2.08
C LYS A 24 17.89 -18.84 -1.23
N LYS A 25 17.06 -17.92 -1.71
CA LYS A 25 15.85 -17.54 -1.00
C LYS A 25 14.84 -18.67 -1.02
N ALA A 26 14.78 -19.42 -2.12
CA ALA A 26 13.90 -20.58 -2.20
C ALA A 26 14.24 -21.62 -1.15
N LEU A 27 15.54 -21.85 -0.91
CA LEU A 27 15.96 -22.79 0.13
C LEU A 27 15.53 -22.33 1.52
N LEU A 28 15.58 -21.04 1.80
CA LEU A 28 15.11 -20.49 3.07
C LEU A 28 13.61 -20.65 3.23
N LEU A 29 12.86 -20.42 2.16
CA LEU A 29 11.41 -20.57 2.18
C LEU A 29 11.00 -22.04 2.31
N GLU A 30 11.79 -22.93 1.74
CA GLU A 30 11.54 -24.36 1.86
C GLU A 30 11.59 -24.81 3.32
N LYS A 31 12.44 -24.21 4.13
CA LYS A 31 12.49 -24.49 5.57
C LYS A 31 11.19 -24.13 6.27
N LEU A 32 10.41 -23.23 5.67
CA LEU A 32 9.09 -22.84 6.14
C LEU A 32 7.99 -23.63 5.44
N GLN A 33 8.38 -24.67 4.66
CA GLN A 33 7.46 -25.50 3.87
C GLN A 33 6.77 -24.70 2.75
N LEU A 34 7.44 -23.67 2.25
CA LEU A 34 6.94 -22.84 1.15
C LEU A 34 7.73 -23.17 -0.10
N THR A 35 7.25 -24.09 -0.91
CA THR A 35 7.97 -24.58 -2.08
C THR A 35 7.39 -24.16 -3.42
N THR A 36 6.11 -23.81 -3.45
CA THR A 36 5.46 -23.37 -4.68
C THR A 36 4.95 -21.94 -4.55
N ILE A 37 4.61 -21.34 -5.68
CA ILE A 37 4.03 -19.99 -5.69
C ILE A 37 2.72 -19.97 -4.89
N GLU A 38 1.91 -21.01 -5.01
CA GLU A 38 0.68 -21.11 -4.24
C GLU A 38 0.95 -21.09 -2.73
N ASP A 39 1.92 -21.89 -2.26
CA ASP A 39 2.29 -21.88 -0.84
C ASP A 39 2.71 -20.50 -0.38
N PHE A 40 3.50 -19.81 -1.20
CA PHE A 40 3.98 -18.48 -0.87
C PHE A 40 2.84 -17.48 -0.77
N LEU A 41 1.86 -17.55 -1.66
CA LEU A 41 0.71 -16.65 -1.63
C LEU A 41 -0.16 -16.87 -0.40
N TYR A 42 -0.30 -18.10 0.05
CA TYR A 42 -1.05 -18.39 1.28
C TYR A 42 -0.31 -17.93 2.54
N PHE A 43 1.01 -17.92 2.50
CA PHE A 43 1.82 -17.48 3.63
C PHE A 43 1.83 -15.96 3.79
N LEU A 44 1.82 -15.22 2.68
CA LEU A 44 1.90 -13.76 2.73
C LEU A 44 0.68 -13.17 3.42
N PRO A 45 0.88 -12.15 4.28
CA PRO A 45 -0.24 -11.41 4.79
C PRO A 45 -1.03 -10.86 3.61
N PHE A 46 -2.32 -11.01 3.66
CA PHE A 46 -3.17 -10.59 2.59
C PHE A 46 -3.09 -9.09 2.43
N ARG A 47 -2.91 -8.59 1.26
CA ARG A 47 -2.78 -7.16 1.07
C ARG A 47 -3.91 -6.55 0.28
N TYR A 48 -4.07 -6.92 -0.97
CA TYR A 48 -4.99 -6.20 -1.85
C TYR A 48 -5.68 -7.06 -2.90
N GLU A 49 -5.32 -8.29 -3.04
CA GLU A 49 -5.97 -9.15 -4.04
C GLU A 49 -7.43 -9.38 -3.71
N ASP A 50 -7.79 -9.35 -2.45
CA ASP A 50 -9.16 -9.49 -2.07
C ASP A 50 -9.81 -8.11 -1.93
N ARG A 51 -10.31 -7.60 -3.03
CA ARG A 51 -10.95 -6.29 -3.05
C ARG A 51 -12.20 -6.22 -2.19
N SER A 52 -12.75 -7.35 -1.75
CA SER A 52 -13.87 -7.33 -0.82
C SER A 52 -13.46 -6.80 0.55
N GLN A 53 -12.17 -6.79 0.86
CA GLN A 53 -11.66 -6.22 2.10
C GLN A 53 -11.46 -4.71 2.02
N LEU A 54 -11.56 -4.13 0.83
CA LEU A 54 -11.38 -2.69 0.69
C LEU A 54 -12.61 -1.96 1.22
N LYS A 55 -12.38 -1.01 2.09
CA LYS A 55 -13.44 -0.17 2.62
C LYS A 55 -13.57 1.11 1.80
N ARG A 56 -14.73 1.74 1.89
CA ARG A 56 -14.90 3.08 1.34
C ARG A 56 -14.47 4.09 2.39
N ILE A 57 -14.08 5.28 1.96
CA ILE A 57 -13.64 6.33 2.89
C ILE A 57 -14.72 6.63 3.93
N SER A 58 -15.98 6.65 3.52
CA SER A 58 -17.09 6.90 4.44
C SER A 58 -17.28 5.82 5.49
N ALA A 59 -16.68 4.64 5.29
CA ALA A 59 -16.77 3.52 6.22
C ALA A 59 -15.58 3.42 7.17
N LEU A 60 -14.63 4.34 7.07
CA LEU A 60 -13.46 4.35 7.95
C LEU A 60 -13.89 4.70 9.38
N ILE A 61 -13.42 3.91 10.33
CA ILE A 61 -13.77 4.06 11.74
C ILE A 61 -12.52 4.50 12.51
N PRO A 62 -12.58 5.63 13.23
CA PRO A 62 -11.44 6.07 14.03
C PRO A 62 -11.01 4.99 15.03
N GLY A 63 -9.70 4.75 15.10
CA GLY A 63 -9.13 3.73 15.97
C GLY A 63 -9.00 2.37 15.34
N GLU A 64 -9.57 2.14 14.17
CA GLU A 64 -9.48 0.85 13.48
C GLU A 64 -8.55 0.92 12.29
N PHE A 65 -7.84 -0.17 12.06
CA PHE A 65 -7.01 -0.34 10.88
C PHE A 65 -7.91 -0.70 9.69
N ALA A 66 -7.66 -0.07 8.57
CA ALA A 66 -8.45 -0.32 7.36
C ALA A 66 -7.59 -0.17 6.11
N THR A 67 -8.03 -0.82 5.05
CA THR A 67 -7.45 -0.68 3.73
C THR A 67 -8.52 -0.15 2.80
N PHE A 68 -8.18 0.86 2.02
CA PHE A 68 -9.09 1.44 1.05
C PHE A 68 -8.35 1.85 -0.21
N MET A 69 -9.07 1.98 -1.31
CA MET A 69 -8.53 2.48 -2.57
C MET A 69 -9.12 3.86 -2.81
N ALA A 70 -8.28 4.80 -3.14
CA ALA A 70 -8.71 6.17 -3.38
C ALA A 70 -7.85 6.83 -4.43
N GLU A 71 -8.35 7.94 -4.95
CA GLU A 71 -7.65 8.74 -5.92
C GLU A 71 -6.99 9.91 -5.22
N VAL A 72 -5.78 10.26 -5.63
CA VAL A 72 -5.10 11.44 -5.11
C VAL A 72 -5.81 12.68 -5.63
N HIS A 73 -6.37 13.45 -4.72
CA HIS A 73 -6.99 14.73 -5.04
C HIS A 73 -5.96 15.85 -5.01
N ASN A 74 -5.09 15.83 -4.02
CA ASN A 74 -4.03 16.82 -3.86
C ASN A 74 -2.92 16.25 -2.99
N ALA A 75 -1.70 16.72 -3.20
CA ALA A 75 -0.56 16.30 -2.41
C ALA A 75 0.45 17.44 -2.33
N GLY A 76 1.05 17.63 -1.17
CA GLY A 76 2.06 18.67 -1.00
C GLY A 76 2.53 18.80 0.43
N VAL A 77 3.51 19.68 0.60
CA VAL A 77 4.06 19.98 1.91
C VAL A 77 3.20 21.06 2.56
N ILE A 78 2.82 20.81 3.81
CA ILE A 78 2.17 21.81 4.63
C ILE A 78 3.03 22.08 5.87
N TYR A 79 2.81 23.20 6.50
CA TYR A 79 3.56 23.57 7.70
C TYR A 79 2.64 23.55 8.90
N MET A 80 3.05 22.81 9.93
CA MET A 80 2.35 22.76 11.20
C MET A 80 3.20 23.44 12.23
N GLY A 81 2.81 24.64 12.64
CA GLY A 81 3.64 25.44 13.51
C GLY A 81 4.82 26.07 12.77
N ARG A 82 5.79 26.60 13.52
CA ARG A 82 6.84 27.43 12.92
C ARG A 82 7.90 26.67 12.13
N ARG A 83 8.16 25.39 12.44
CA ARG A 83 9.28 24.64 11.83
C ARG A 83 8.94 23.22 11.42
N LYS A 84 7.70 22.82 11.56
CA LYS A 84 7.32 21.42 11.28
C LYS A 84 6.77 21.31 9.88
N ARG A 85 7.50 20.63 9.02
CA ARG A 85 7.04 20.28 7.68
C ARG A 85 6.34 18.94 7.74
N VAL A 86 5.21 18.85 7.08
CA VAL A 86 4.42 17.62 6.99
C VAL A 86 4.02 17.46 5.53
N PHE A 87 4.18 16.25 5.00
CA PHE A 87 3.65 15.95 3.68
C PHE A 87 2.22 15.45 3.83
N GLU A 88 1.29 16.10 3.15
CA GLU A 88 -0.12 15.74 3.24
C GLU A 88 -0.63 15.33 1.88
N VAL A 89 -1.38 14.22 1.83
CA VAL A 89 -2.09 13.80 0.63
C VAL A 89 -3.58 13.75 0.96
N ILE A 90 -4.37 14.37 0.12
CA ILE A 90 -5.82 14.29 0.23
C ILE A 90 -6.29 13.22 -0.74
N PHE A 91 -6.88 12.16 -0.19
CA PHE A 91 -7.45 11.07 -0.95
C PHE A 91 -8.95 11.21 -1.05
N GLN A 92 -9.51 10.84 -2.17
CA GLN A 92 -10.95 10.89 -2.37
C GLN A 92 -11.45 9.62 -3.05
N ASP A 93 -12.67 9.25 -2.74
CA ASP A 93 -13.42 8.25 -3.48
C ASP A 93 -14.84 8.77 -3.66
N GLU A 94 -15.73 7.92 -4.14
CA GLU A 94 -17.13 8.32 -4.37
C GLU A 94 -17.86 8.73 -3.10
N THR A 95 -17.37 8.31 -1.94
CA THR A 95 -18.06 8.48 -0.66
C THR A 95 -17.53 9.62 0.19
N GLY A 96 -16.34 10.12 -0.08
CA GLY A 96 -15.77 11.20 0.70
C GLY A 96 -14.30 11.40 0.49
N THR A 97 -13.69 12.14 1.41
CA THR A 97 -12.26 12.43 1.38
C THR A 97 -11.63 12.11 2.73
N THR A 98 -10.34 11.82 2.71
CA THR A 98 -9.55 11.67 3.93
C THR A 98 -8.15 12.19 3.67
N ARG A 99 -7.39 12.38 4.74
CA ARG A 99 -6.04 12.92 4.66
C ARG A 99 -5.04 11.91 5.20
N ALA A 100 -3.90 11.83 4.53
CA ALA A 100 -2.77 11.08 5.03
C ALA A 100 -1.62 12.05 5.26
N LYS A 101 -0.87 11.83 6.34
CA LYS A 101 0.24 12.70 6.72
C LYS A 101 1.49 11.91 6.98
N TRP A 102 2.61 12.47 6.51
CA TRP A 102 3.94 11.92 6.78
C TRP A 102 4.79 13.02 7.42
N PHE A 103 5.31 12.73 8.59
CA PHE A 103 6.18 13.67 9.30
C PHE A 103 7.65 13.53 8.88
N ARG A 104 8.01 12.36 8.36
CA ARG A 104 9.33 12.11 7.81
C ARG A 104 9.14 11.65 6.37
N PHE A 105 9.74 12.38 5.44
CA PHE A 105 9.51 12.13 4.03
C PHE A 105 10.61 12.76 3.17
N ASN A 106 10.73 12.24 1.95
CA ASN A 106 11.50 12.85 0.88
C ASN A 106 10.50 13.51 -0.06
N GLU A 107 10.52 14.82 -0.15
CA GLU A 107 9.54 15.58 -0.92
C GLU A 107 9.48 15.16 -2.39
N THR A 108 10.64 15.04 -3.04
CA THR A 108 10.70 14.66 -4.45
C THR A 108 10.07 13.30 -4.69
N TYR A 109 10.42 12.32 -3.85
CA TYR A 109 9.86 10.98 -3.94
C TYR A 109 8.35 10.99 -3.74
N MET A 110 7.87 11.73 -2.75
CA MET A 110 6.44 11.76 -2.44
C MET A 110 5.62 12.44 -3.54
N LEU A 111 6.14 13.52 -4.11
CA LEU A 111 5.46 14.20 -5.20
C LEU A 111 5.40 13.33 -6.46
N GLU A 112 6.42 12.53 -6.70
CA GLU A 112 6.43 11.60 -7.82
C GLU A 112 5.41 10.48 -7.62
N LYS A 113 5.29 10.00 -6.39
CA LYS A 113 4.42 8.88 -6.06
C LYS A 113 2.94 9.28 -6.02
N PHE A 114 2.64 10.47 -5.49
CA PHE A 114 1.27 10.90 -5.27
C PHE A 114 0.86 12.01 -6.24
N LYS A 115 0.78 11.67 -7.50
CA LYS A 115 0.32 12.60 -8.52
C LYS A 115 -1.20 12.66 -8.53
N THR A 116 -1.75 13.85 -8.71
CA THR A 116 -3.20 14.05 -8.78
C THR A 116 -3.81 13.13 -9.83
N GLY A 117 -4.86 12.43 -9.44
CA GLY A 117 -5.55 11.49 -10.32
C GLY A 117 -5.07 10.05 -10.21
N GLU A 118 -3.93 9.80 -9.57
CA GLU A 118 -3.44 8.45 -9.39
C GLU A 118 -4.28 7.69 -8.37
N LYS A 119 -4.54 6.42 -8.66
CA LYS A 119 -5.25 5.55 -7.72
C LYS A 119 -4.25 4.82 -6.84
N ILE A 120 -4.49 4.89 -5.56
CA ILE A 120 -3.59 4.35 -4.54
C ILE A 120 -4.39 3.48 -3.59
N ILE A 121 -3.82 2.36 -3.21
CA ILE A 121 -4.34 1.53 -2.12
C ILE A 121 -3.64 1.98 -0.84
N VAL A 122 -4.41 2.35 0.14
CA VAL A 122 -3.93 2.94 1.39
C VAL A 122 -4.33 2.04 2.54
N SER A 123 -3.36 1.71 3.41
CA SER A 123 -3.62 0.88 4.58
C SER A 123 -3.06 1.57 5.81
N GLY A 124 -3.87 1.69 6.83
CA GLY A 124 -3.42 2.30 8.06
C GLY A 124 -4.55 2.43 9.08
N LYS A 125 -4.18 2.96 10.23
CA LYS A 125 -5.13 3.18 11.30
C LYS A 125 -5.68 4.60 11.18
N ALA A 126 -6.98 4.71 11.06
CA ALA A 126 -7.64 6.01 10.97
C ALA A 126 -7.72 6.64 12.36
N THR A 127 -7.46 7.93 12.44
CA THR A 127 -7.55 8.68 13.68
C THR A 127 -8.31 9.98 13.43
N ILE A 128 -8.83 10.60 14.47
CA ILE A 128 -9.50 11.90 14.35
C ILE A 128 -8.55 12.98 14.81
N ASN A 129 -8.38 13.98 13.95
CA ASN A 129 -7.68 15.21 14.29
C ASN A 129 -8.73 16.30 14.40
N LYS A 130 -8.67 17.07 15.49
CA LYS A 130 -9.64 18.14 15.76
C LYS A 130 -9.71 19.20 14.66
N ARG A 131 -8.62 19.40 13.93
CA ARG A 131 -8.56 20.43 12.87
C ARG A 131 -8.92 19.91 11.49
N SER A 132 -8.48 18.71 11.15
CA SER A 132 -8.63 18.19 9.80
C SER A 132 -9.58 17.01 9.68
N GLY A 133 -10.18 16.58 10.79
CA GLY A 133 -11.10 15.46 10.76
C GLY A 133 -10.40 14.12 10.72
N LEU A 134 -10.91 13.21 9.91
CA LEU A 134 -10.34 11.88 9.80
C LEU A 134 -9.02 11.91 9.03
N GLU A 135 -7.98 11.33 9.62
CA GLU A 135 -6.68 11.28 8.97
C GLU A 135 -5.97 9.96 9.27
N ILE A 136 -4.94 9.67 8.49
CA ILE A 136 -4.11 8.50 8.66
C ILE A 136 -2.66 8.97 8.66
N VAL A 137 -1.92 8.64 9.72
CA VAL A 137 -0.52 9.05 9.86
C VAL A 137 0.38 7.90 9.42
N HIS A 138 1.30 8.19 8.52
CA HIS A 138 2.26 7.22 7.98
C HIS A 138 1.60 5.92 7.47
N PRO A 139 0.60 6.00 6.59
CA PRO A 139 0.00 4.77 6.08
C PRO A 139 0.95 4.05 5.12
N ASP A 140 0.70 2.75 4.96
CA ASP A 140 1.30 2.01 3.86
C ASP A 140 0.50 2.31 2.60
N THR A 141 1.19 2.51 1.51
CA THR A 141 0.53 2.84 0.24
C THR A 141 1.09 2.02 -0.90
N GLU A 142 0.25 1.75 -1.88
CA GLU A 142 0.62 0.99 -3.04
C GLU A 142 -0.08 1.55 -4.26
N SER A 143 0.65 1.77 -5.33
CA SER A 143 0.05 2.24 -6.59
C SER A 143 -0.72 1.09 -7.25
N VAL A 144 -1.87 1.41 -7.79
CA VAL A 144 -2.71 0.43 -8.46
C VAL A 144 -2.19 0.15 -9.87
#